data_a1d53b864be8c852664b4a01f1de305b
#
_entry.id   a1d53b864be8c852664b4a01f1de305b
#
_cell.length_a   1.000
_cell.length_b   1.000
_cell.length_c   1.000
_cell.angle_alpha   90.00
_cell.angle_beta   90.00
_cell.angle_gamma   90.00
#
_symmetry.space_group_name_H-M   'P 1'
#
loop_
_entity.id
_entity.type
_entity.pdbx_description
1 polymer ?
#
loop_
_entity_poly.entity_id
_entity_poly.type
_entity_poly.pdbx_seq_one_letter_code
_entity_poly.pdbx_strand_id
1 'polypeptide(L)'
;MHLIADSSSNDVREREFTAGDVPGVLWSPVESGPTPLVLLGHGGGNHKKSPAMSGRAQLLVAHGFSAVAIDAPGHGDRPLTEYDEQERAVMTAAMAAGEPVGPIVTRYNADIARRAVPEWQTVLDGLLALPDIAGPVGYFGLNMGTAIGVPLTAVEPRITAAVFGLFWETLADTAGKITVPVEFVMQWDDQHITRESALALYDAFASTEKSLHANAGAHKEVPRFESDSAVRFFRRHLMS
;
A
#
# COMPACT_ATOMS: atom_id res chain seq x y z
N MET A 1 14.65 -6.14 13.56
CA MET A 1 13.67 -5.09 13.87
C MET A 1 13.95 -4.56 15.27
N HIS A 2 13.97 -3.24 15.45
CA HIS A 2 14.22 -2.57 16.74
C HIS A 2 12.99 -1.71 17.10
N LEU A 3 12.41 -1.93 18.28
CA LEU A 3 11.27 -1.15 18.79
C LEU A 3 11.76 0.20 19.31
N ILE A 4 11.10 1.29 18.91
CA ILE A 4 11.42 2.66 19.30
C ILE A 4 10.45 3.18 20.35
N ALA A 5 9.15 2.94 20.13
CA ALA A 5 8.07 3.36 21.03
C ALA A 5 6.95 2.33 21.04
N ASP A 6 6.23 2.27 22.16
CA ASP A 6 5.08 1.38 22.37
C ASP A 6 4.03 2.15 23.18
N SER A 7 2.85 2.30 22.63
CA SER A 7 1.73 3.00 23.26
C SER A 7 0.41 2.30 22.97
N SER A 8 -0.57 2.50 23.83
CA SER A 8 -1.91 1.93 23.65
C SER A 8 -2.98 2.99 23.88
N SER A 9 -3.97 3.04 23.00
CA SER A 9 -5.13 3.93 23.08
C SER A 9 -6.31 3.32 22.35
N ASN A 10 -7.51 3.39 22.91
CA ASN A 10 -8.76 2.93 22.27
C ASN A 10 -8.67 1.49 21.71
N ASP A 11 -8.16 0.55 22.51
CA ASP A 11 -7.97 -0.86 22.17
C ASP A 11 -6.96 -1.13 21.03
N VAL A 12 -6.22 -0.11 20.61
CA VAL A 12 -5.15 -0.19 19.62
C VAL A 12 -3.81 -0.02 20.30
N ARG A 13 -2.92 -0.98 20.12
CA ARG A 13 -1.50 -0.89 20.47
C ARG A 13 -0.73 -0.40 19.24
N GLU A 14 -0.02 0.71 19.38
CA GLU A 14 0.85 1.29 18.34
C GLU A 14 2.30 1.11 18.72
N ARG A 15 3.08 0.45 17.88
CA ARG A 15 4.51 0.19 18.07
C ARG A 15 5.31 0.80 16.93
N GLU A 16 6.12 1.81 17.22
CA GLU A 16 7.06 2.36 16.25
C GLU A 16 8.35 1.54 16.26
N PHE A 17 8.89 1.25 15.09
CA PHE A 17 10.09 0.44 14.95
C PHE A 17 10.99 0.90 13.80
N THR A 18 12.23 0.41 13.80
CA THR A 18 13.10 0.39 12.62
C THR A 18 13.47 -1.04 12.24
N ALA A 19 13.52 -1.32 10.94
CA ALA A 19 14.10 -2.53 10.38
C ALA A 19 15.28 -2.13 9.47
N GLY A 20 16.50 -2.23 10.00
CA GLY A 20 17.63 -1.48 9.44
C GLY A 20 17.33 0.02 9.52
N ASP A 21 17.47 0.73 8.39
CA ASP A 21 17.18 2.16 8.27
C ASP A 21 15.72 2.47 7.86
N VAL A 22 14.84 1.45 7.83
CA VAL A 22 13.44 1.61 7.43
C VAL A 22 12.57 1.88 8.65
N PRO A 23 12.03 3.10 8.82
CA PRO A 23 11.12 3.41 9.89
C PRO A 23 9.71 2.89 9.57
N GLY A 24 9.07 2.26 10.56
CA GLY A 24 7.75 1.68 10.44
C GLY A 24 6.90 1.86 11.69
N VAL A 25 5.63 1.56 11.56
CA VAL A 25 4.67 1.53 12.64
C VAL A 25 3.75 0.31 12.47
N LEU A 26 3.57 -0.42 13.56
CA LEU A 26 2.69 -1.58 13.65
C LEU A 26 1.55 -1.25 14.61
N TRP A 27 0.33 -1.40 14.15
CA TRP A 27 -0.89 -1.32 14.96
C TRP A 27 -1.46 -2.72 15.15
N SER A 28 -1.83 -3.05 16.36
CA SER A 28 -2.43 -4.35 16.71
C SER A 28 -3.51 -4.17 17.79
N PRO A 29 -4.46 -5.11 17.91
CA PRO A 29 -5.37 -5.13 19.05
C PRO A 29 -4.60 -5.30 20.37
N VAL A 30 -5.06 -4.63 21.45
CA VAL A 30 -4.40 -4.70 22.78
C VAL A 30 -4.58 -6.08 23.40
N GLU A 31 -5.78 -6.64 23.32
CA GLU A 31 -6.16 -7.92 23.93
C GLU A 31 -6.59 -8.92 22.87
N SER A 32 -5.65 -9.47 22.14
CA SER A 32 -5.92 -10.57 21.20
C SER A 32 -4.80 -11.60 21.20
N GLY A 33 -5.13 -12.82 20.78
CA GLY A 33 -4.12 -13.76 20.32
C GLY A 33 -3.44 -13.27 19.04
N PRO A 34 -2.61 -14.11 18.42
CA PRO A 34 -1.98 -13.78 17.14
C PRO A 34 -3.02 -13.44 16.06
N THR A 35 -2.77 -12.37 15.31
CA THR A 35 -3.68 -11.86 14.27
C THR A 35 -3.07 -11.88 12.88
N PRO A 36 -3.89 -12.00 11.80
CA PRO A 36 -3.43 -11.78 10.44
C PRO A 36 -2.91 -10.35 10.25
N LEU A 37 -1.98 -10.19 9.32
CA LEU A 37 -1.29 -8.92 9.07
C LEU A 37 -1.72 -8.30 7.73
N VAL A 38 -1.98 -6.99 7.73
CA VAL A 38 -2.17 -6.21 6.50
C VAL A 38 -1.06 -5.17 6.35
N LEU A 39 -0.31 -5.24 5.26
CA LEU A 39 0.70 -4.25 4.88
C LEU A 39 0.01 -3.06 4.23
N LEU A 40 0.29 -1.85 4.71
CA LEU A 40 -0.31 -0.61 4.21
C LEU A 40 0.71 0.21 3.43
N GLY A 41 0.53 0.29 2.11
CA GLY A 41 1.31 1.14 1.22
C GLY A 41 0.71 2.56 1.13
N HIS A 42 1.46 3.58 1.52
CA HIS A 42 1.00 4.97 1.43
C HIS A 42 1.16 5.53 0.01
N GLY A 43 0.39 6.57 -0.31
CA GLY A 43 0.51 7.32 -1.57
C GLY A 43 1.69 8.32 -1.56
N GLY A 44 2.06 8.81 -2.73
CA GLY A 44 3.09 9.84 -2.88
C GLY A 44 2.79 11.09 -2.05
N GLY A 45 3.82 11.68 -1.44
CA GLY A 45 3.70 12.83 -0.54
C GLY A 45 3.15 12.52 0.86
N ASN A 46 2.84 11.26 1.17
CA ASN A 46 2.41 10.79 2.48
C ASN A 46 3.55 10.06 3.21
N HIS A 47 3.24 9.52 4.38
CA HIS A 47 4.17 8.77 5.23
C HIS A 47 3.40 7.73 6.07
N LYS A 48 4.12 6.84 6.75
CA LYS A 48 3.58 5.73 7.56
C LYS A 48 2.45 6.11 8.53
N LYS A 49 2.49 7.32 9.11
CA LYS A 49 1.49 7.82 10.08
C LYS A 49 0.58 8.91 9.51
N SER A 50 0.51 9.09 8.19
CA SER A 50 -0.45 10.04 7.59
C SER A 50 -1.89 9.67 7.97
N PRO A 51 -2.82 10.64 8.04
CA PRO A 51 -4.20 10.38 8.50
C PRO A 51 -4.90 9.21 7.78
N ALA A 52 -4.65 9.05 6.49
CA ALA A 52 -5.20 7.94 5.72
C ALA A 52 -4.63 6.58 6.15
N MET A 53 -3.33 6.51 6.51
CA MET A 53 -2.72 5.27 6.99
C MET A 53 -3.20 4.92 8.39
N SER A 54 -3.18 5.87 9.32
CA SER A 54 -3.67 5.67 10.68
C SER A 54 -5.15 5.30 10.71
N GLY A 55 -5.98 5.95 9.88
CA GLY A 55 -7.41 5.63 9.80
C GLY A 55 -7.68 4.21 9.27
N ARG A 56 -6.97 3.78 8.23
CA ARG A 56 -7.05 2.40 7.72
C ARG A 56 -6.56 1.38 8.72
N ALA A 57 -5.46 1.67 9.41
CA ALA A 57 -4.92 0.80 10.44
C ALA A 57 -5.90 0.62 11.60
N GLN A 58 -6.47 1.70 12.12
CA GLN A 58 -7.49 1.64 13.18
C GLN A 58 -8.71 0.83 12.76
N LEU A 59 -9.18 1.02 11.53
CA LEU A 59 -10.31 0.27 10.99
C LEU A 59 -9.99 -1.24 10.90
N LEU A 60 -8.81 -1.61 10.41
CA LEU A 60 -8.36 -3.00 10.35
C LEU A 60 -8.23 -3.62 11.74
N VAL A 61 -7.62 -2.89 12.69
CA VAL A 61 -7.46 -3.36 14.08
C VAL A 61 -8.81 -3.59 14.75
N ALA A 62 -9.80 -2.71 14.54
CA ALA A 62 -11.15 -2.87 15.03
C ALA A 62 -11.87 -4.13 14.48
N HIS A 63 -11.33 -4.72 13.40
CA HIS A 63 -11.85 -5.95 12.80
C HIS A 63 -10.91 -7.16 13.01
N GLY A 64 -9.97 -7.09 13.95
CA GLY A 64 -9.14 -8.21 14.38
C GLY A 64 -7.89 -8.46 13.54
N PHE A 65 -7.43 -7.49 12.75
CA PHE A 65 -6.16 -7.53 12.03
C PHE A 65 -5.07 -6.78 12.78
N SER A 66 -3.83 -7.15 12.57
CA SER A 66 -2.72 -6.21 12.71
C SER A 66 -2.48 -5.48 11.38
N ALA A 67 -2.04 -4.23 11.46
CA ALA A 67 -1.72 -3.42 10.29
C ALA A 67 -0.34 -2.79 10.44
N VAL A 68 0.43 -2.71 9.36
CA VAL A 68 1.77 -2.12 9.38
C VAL A 68 1.96 -1.17 8.20
N ALA A 69 2.60 -0.05 8.46
CA ALA A 69 3.07 0.86 7.43
C ALA A 69 4.55 1.20 7.64
N ILE A 70 5.27 1.38 6.55
CA ILE A 70 6.65 1.90 6.56
C ILE A 70 6.73 3.17 5.74
N ASP A 71 7.72 4.00 5.99
CA ASP A 71 8.04 5.10 5.08
C ASP A 71 8.73 4.54 3.83
N ALA A 72 8.14 4.78 2.68
CA ALA A 72 8.77 4.44 1.40
C ALA A 72 10.05 5.26 1.18
N PRO A 73 11.00 4.82 0.33
CA PRO A 73 12.20 5.58 0.01
C PRO A 73 11.89 7.03 -0.34
N GLY A 74 12.60 7.97 0.30
CA GLY A 74 12.42 9.41 0.13
C GLY A 74 11.11 9.99 0.68
N HIS A 75 10.40 9.29 1.58
CA HIS A 75 9.16 9.76 2.20
C HIS A 75 9.23 9.70 3.73
N GLY A 76 8.36 10.46 4.39
CA GLY A 76 8.29 10.51 5.86
C GLY A 76 9.62 10.92 6.48
N ASP A 77 10.16 10.09 7.36
CA ASP A 77 11.41 10.34 8.08
C ASP A 77 12.68 9.95 7.27
N ARG A 78 12.51 9.56 6.01
CA ARG A 78 13.62 9.12 5.16
C ARG A 78 14.18 10.26 4.33
N PRO A 79 15.53 10.38 4.23
CA PRO A 79 16.15 11.40 3.42
C PRO A 79 15.84 11.21 1.93
N LEU A 80 15.77 12.32 1.20
CA LEU A 80 15.77 12.33 -0.26
C LEU A 80 17.16 12.03 -0.80
N THR A 81 17.22 11.28 -1.89
CA THR A 81 18.41 11.21 -2.73
C THR A 81 18.40 12.34 -3.75
N GLU A 82 19.53 12.62 -4.39
CA GLU A 82 19.59 13.58 -5.52
C GLU A 82 18.61 13.22 -6.63
N TYR A 83 18.41 11.93 -6.89
CA TYR A 83 17.43 11.45 -7.86
C TYR A 83 16.00 11.76 -7.42
N ASP A 84 15.67 11.55 -6.15
CA ASP A 84 14.34 11.90 -5.60
C ASP A 84 14.07 13.41 -5.74
N GLU A 85 15.05 14.25 -5.46
CA GLU A 85 14.95 15.71 -5.62
C GLU A 85 14.73 16.13 -7.07
N GLN A 86 15.48 15.55 -8.00
CA GLN A 86 15.37 15.81 -9.43
C GLN A 86 13.99 15.41 -9.97
N GLU A 87 13.51 14.19 -9.68
CA GLU A 87 12.21 13.72 -10.14
C GLU A 87 11.04 14.56 -9.58
N ARG A 88 11.14 14.97 -8.31
CA ARG A 88 10.15 15.87 -7.70
C ARG A 88 10.15 17.27 -8.33
N ALA A 89 11.31 17.80 -8.66
CA ALA A 89 11.43 19.09 -9.34
C ALA A 89 10.82 19.03 -10.74
N VAL A 90 11.12 17.96 -11.50
CA VAL A 90 10.54 17.73 -12.85
C VAL A 90 9.02 17.60 -12.77
N MET A 91 8.50 16.83 -11.81
CA MET A 91 7.06 16.64 -11.60
C MET A 91 6.38 17.98 -11.24
N THR A 92 6.99 18.77 -10.35
CA THR A 92 6.46 20.08 -9.96
C THR A 92 6.42 21.04 -11.15
N ALA A 93 7.46 21.07 -11.98
CA ALA A 93 7.52 21.89 -13.18
C ALA A 93 6.44 21.48 -14.21
N ALA A 94 6.26 20.18 -14.45
CA ALA A 94 5.23 19.67 -15.36
C ALA A 94 3.81 20.03 -14.86
N MET A 95 3.54 19.88 -13.55
CA MET A 95 2.27 20.31 -12.96
C MET A 95 2.02 21.81 -13.15
N ALA A 96 3.02 22.64 -12.91
CA ALA A 96 2.91 24.08 -13.09
C ALA A 96 2.68 24.49 -14.55
N ALA A 97 3.22 23.73 -15.50
CA ALA A 97 3.03 23.91 -16.93
C ALA A 97 1.71 23.31 -17.47
N GLY A 98 0.95 22.56 -16.65
CA GLY A 98 -0.24 21.83 -17.10
C GLY A 98 0.09 20.63 -18.01
N GLU A 99 1.31 20.12 -17.95
CA GLU A 99 1.76 18.97 -18.72
C GLU A 99 1.35 17.63 -18.08
N PRO A 100 1.21 16.56 -18.88
CA PRO A 100 0.90 15.23 -18.35
C PRO A 100 1.99 14.72 -17.40
N VAL A 101 1.63 14.40 -16.16
CA VAL A 101 2.58 13.90 -15.14
C VAL A 101 2.75 12.37 -15.14
N GLY A 102 1.86 11.64 -15.81
CA GLY A 102 1.85 10.17 -15.81
C GLY A 102 3.23 9.53 -16.10
N PRO A 103 3.93 9.90 -17.18
CA PRO A 103 5.26 9.34 -17.50
C PRO A 103 6.32 9.61 -16.42
N ILE A 104 6.25 10.77 -15.74
CA ILE A 104 7.18 11.14 -14.67
C ILE A 104 6.87 10.32 -13.41
N VAL A 105 5.59 10.27 -13.02
CA VAL A 105 5.12 9.54 -11.85
C VAL A 105 5.40 8.04 -11.98
N THR A 106 5.11 7.44 -13.13
CA THR A 106 5.32 6.00 -13.34
C THR A 106 6.80 5.63 -13.29
N ARG A 107 7.69 6.44 -13.93
CA ARG A 107 9.15 6.23 -13.87
C ARG A 107 9.70 6.38 -12.45
N TYR A 108 9.31 7.45 -11.76
CA TYR A 108 9.76 7.70 -10.39
C TYR A 108 9.27 6.61 -9.42
N ASN A 109 8.00 6.23 -9.51
CA ASN A 109 7.46 5.17 -8.68
C ASN A 109 8.06 3.79 -8.98
N ALA A 110 8.50 3.51 -10.21
CA ALA A 110 9.24 2.30 -10.54
C ALA A 110 10.59 2.22 -9.79
N ASP A 111 11.31 3.35 -9.68
CA ASP A 111 12.53 3.41 -8.88
C ASP A 111 12.25 3.24 -7.38
N ILE A 112 11.23 3.93 -6.85
CA ILE A 112 10.79 3.76 -5.46
C ILE A 112 10.45 2.30 -5.18
N ALA A 113 9.69 1.63 -6.05
CA ALA A 113 9.30 0.23 -5.89
C ALA A 113 10.53 -0.69 -5.88
N ARG A 114 11.48 -0.47 -6.78
CA ARG A 114 12.73 -1.26 -6.82
C ARG A 114 13.50 -1.20 -5.50
N ARG A 115 13.51 -0.05 -4.83
CA ARG A 115 14.12 0.14 -3.50
C ARG A 115 13.24 -0.41 -2.37
N ALA A 116 11.93 -0.20 -2.42
CA ALA A 116 11.00 -0.55 -1.35
C ALA A 116 10.69 -2.06 -1.23
N VAL A 117 10.70 -2.80 -2.34
CA VAL A 117 10.35 -4.24 -2.32
C VAL A 117 11.25 -5.06 -1.38
N PRO A 118 12.59 -5.01 -1.48
CA PRO A 118 13.45 -5.75 -0.55
C PRO A 118 13.34 -5.25 0.91
N GLU A 119 13.03 -3.97 1.10
CA GLU A 119 12.79 -3.42 2.44
C GLU A 119 11.52 -4.01 3.06
N TRP A 120 10.42 -4.09 2.30
CA TRP A 120 9.19 -4.74 2.75
C TRP A 120 9.39 -6.22 3.09
N GLN A 121 10.20 -6.94 2.31
CA GLN A 121 10.52 -8.34 2.61
C GLN A 121 11.28 -8.46 3.94
N THR A 122 12.26 -7.60 4.18
CA THR A 122 13.01 -7.55 5.44
C THR A 122 12.11 -7.19 6.63
N VAL A 123 11.22 -6.22 6.45
CA VAL A 123 10.25 -5.82 7.48
C VAL A 123 9.30 -6.98 7.78
N LEU A 124 8.80 -7.65 6.77
CA LEU A 124 7.88 -8.79 6.92
C LEU A 124 8.55 -9.96 7.67
N ASP A 125 9.83 -10.25 7.39
CA ASP A 125 10.60 -11.27 8.14
C ASP A 125 10.63 -10.94 9.64
N GLY A 126 10.88 -9.68 9.98
CA GLY A 126 10.90 -9.24 11.38
C GLY A 126 9.53 -9.26 12.05
N LEU A 127 8.47 -8.94 11.33
CA LEU A 127 7.11 -8.92 11.86
C LEU A 127 6.56 -10.32 12.11
N LEU A 128 6.77 -11.26 11.19
CA LEU A 128 6.30 -12.64 11.34
C LEU A 128 7.06 -13.42 12.42
N ALA A 129 8.16 -12.90 12.94
CA ALA A 129 8.83 -13.41 14.12
C ALA A 129 8.18 -12.96 15.44
N LEU A 130 7.25 -12.01 15.42
CA LEU A 130 6.54 -11.55 16.61
C LEU A 130 5.45 -12.55 17.02
N PRO A 131 5.29 -12.81 18.34
CA PRO A 131 4.33 -13.81 18.82
C PRO A 131 2.86 -13.41 18.63
N ASP A 132 2.59 -12.12 18.44
CA ASP A 132 1.25 -11.56 18.27
C ASP A 132 0.87 -11.38 16.78
N ILE A 133 1.73 -11.81 15.86
CA ILE A 133 1.44 -11.83 14.42
C ILE A 133 1.42 -13.29 13.95
N ALA A 134 0.32 -13.72 13.35
CA ALA A 134 0.22 -15.05 12.75
C ALA A 134 -0.84 -15.08 11.65
N GLY A 135 -0.75 -16.09 10.79
CA GLY A 135 -1.71 -16.30 9.71
C GLY A 135 -1.28 -15.63 8.40
N PRO A 136 -2.23 -15.54 7.46
CA PRO A 136 -1.97 -15.00 6.14
C PRO A 136 -1.72 -13.49 6.19
N VAL A 137 -1.05 -12.98 5.15
CA VAL A 137 -0.69 -11.58 4.98
C VAL A 137 -1.48 -10.98 3.83
N GLY A 138 -2.05 -9.79 4.03
CA GLY A 138 -2.65 -8.97 2.99
C GLY A 138 -1.81 -7.74 2.65
N TYR A 139 -2.08 -7.16 1.49
CA TYR A 139 -1.50 -5.86 1.09
C TYR A 139 -2.60 -4.89 0.69
N PHE A 140 -2.54 -3.65 1.16
CA PHE A 140 -3.44 -2.57 0.76
C PHE A 140 -2.65 -1.33 0.37
N GLY A 141 -2.70 -0.94 -0.89
CA GLY A 141 -2.07 0.28 -1.37
C GLY A 141 -2.76 0.90 -2.56
N LEU A 142 -2.90 2.23 -2.56
CA LEU A 142 -3.42 3.02 -3.68
C LEU A 142 -2.33 3.99 -4.16
N ASN A 143 -2.39 4.42 -5.41
CA ASN A 143 -1.38 5.30 -6.02
C ASN A 143 0.04 4.69 -5.95
N MET A 144 1.00 5.41 -5.35
CA MET A 144 2.34 4.90 -5.11
C MET A 144 2.32 3.58 -4.31
N GLY A 145 1.34 3.40 -3.39
CA GLY A 145 1.14 2.13 -2.71
C GLY A 145 0.84 0.99 -3.68
N THR A 146 0.09 1.21 -4.76
CA THR A 146 -0.08 0.23 -5.85
C THR A 146 1.23 -0.02 -6.60
N ALA A 147 1.98 1.05 -6.91
CA ALA A 147 3.25 0.93 -7.61
C ALA A 147 4.29 0.07 -6.88
N ILE A 148 4.29 0.11 -5.55
CA ILE A 148 5.13 -0.73 -4.69
C ILE A 148 4.49 -2.11 -4.50
N GLY A 149 3.19 -2.16 -4.25
CA GLY A 149 2.47 -3.37 -3.86
C GLY A 149 2.37 -4.42 -4.97
N VAL A 150 2.17 -4.00 -6.21
CA VAL A 150 2.10 -4.94 -7.35
C VAL A 150 3.43 -5.68 -7.53
N PRO A 151 4.62 -5.02 -7.63
CA PRO A 151 5.89 -5.73 -7.66
C PRO A 151 6.18 -6.56 -6.40
N LEU A 152 5.82 -6.06 -5.22
CA LEU A 152 5.99 -6.80 -3.98
C LEU A 152 5.16 -8.09 -3.97
N THR A 153 3.88 -8.00 -4.27
CA THR A 153 2.97 -9.16 -4.28
C THR A 153 3.39 -10.21 -5.32
N ALA A 154 3.95 -9.77 -6.45
CA ALA A 154 4.43 -10.67 -7.49
C ALA A 154 5.65 -11.53 -7.07
N VAL A 155 6.43 -11.11 -6.07
CA VAL A 155 7.65 -11.78 -5.62
C VAL A 155 7.62 -12.27 -4.18
N GLU A 156 6.59 -11.91 -3.41
CA GLU A 156 6.44 -12.23 -1.99
C GLU A 156 5.26 -13.21 -1.77
N PRO A 157 5.53 -14.52 -1.72
CA PRO A 157 4.48 -15.54 -1.67
C PRO A 157 3.67 -15.55 -0.36
N ARG A 158 4.13 -14.87 0.68
CA ARG A 158 3.40 -14.74 1.95
C ARG A 158 2.20 -13.80 1.84
N ILE A 159 2.17 -12.92 0.83
CA ILE A 159 1.00 -12.08 0.54
C ILE A 159 -0.03 -12.93 -0.20
N THR A 160 -1.19 -13.13 0.41
CA THR A 160 -2.23 -14.04 -0.08
C THR A 160 -3.51 -13.33 -0.54
N ALA A 161 -3.62 -12.02 -0.35
CA ALA A 161 -4.71 -11.19 -0.87
C ALA A 161 -4.25 -9.73 -0.98
N ALA A 162 -4.73 -8.98 -1.97
CA ALA A 162 -4.30 -7.60 -2.16
C ALA A 162 -5.41 -6.66 -2.62
N VAL A 163 -5.35 -5.42 -2.13
CA VAL A 163 -6.19 -4.29 -2.58
C VAL A 163 -5.28 -3.27 -3.24
N PHE A 164 -5.54 -2.99 -4.52
CA PHE A 164 -4.80 -2.05 -5.35
C PHE A 164 -5.71 -1.00 -5.97
N GLY A 165 -5.13 0.01 -6.59
CA GLY A 165 -5.89 0.95 -7.40
C GLY A 165 -5.14 2.24 -7.70
N LEU A 166 -5.79 3.08 -8.52
CA LEU A 166 -5.32 4.41 -8.86
C LEU A 166 -3.90 4.42 -9.43
N PHE A 167 -3.63 3.50 -10.38
CA PHE A 167 -2.36 3.44 -11.07
C PHE A 167 -2.51 3.05 -12.54
N TRP A 168 -1.48 3.29 -13.33
CA TRP A 168 -1.44 3.11 -14.78
C TRP A 168 -1.12 1.66 -15.18
N GLU A 169 -1.44 1.28 -16.42
CA GLU A 169 -1.15 -0.01 -17.06
C GLU A 169 0.34 -0.36 -17.13
N THR A 170 1.23 0.57 -16.81
CA THR A 170 2.68 0.33 -16.79
C THR A 170 3.13 -0.83 -15.88
N LEU A 171 2.24 -1.30 -15.01
CA LEU A 171 2.45 -2.49 -14.16
C LEU A 171 1.87 -3.78 -14.74
N ALA A 172 1.28 -3.77 -15.94
CA ALA A 172 0.53 -4.90 -16.50
C ALA A 172 1.35 -6.20 -16.56
N ASP A 173 2.61 -6.14 -17.03
CA ASP A 173 3.48 -7.32 -17.10
C ASP A 173 3.75 -7.95 -15.73
N THR A 174 3.82 -7.11 -14.69
CA THR A 174 4.03 -7.58 -13.32
C THR A 174 2.72 -8.09 -12.71
N ALA A 175 1.61 -7.40 -12.97
CA ALA A 175 0.27 -7.81 -12.55
C ALA A 175 -0.11 -9.20 -13.10
N GLY A 176 0.34 -9.53 -14.31
CA GLY A 176 0.18 -10.85 -14.93
C GLY A 176 0.83 -12.02 -14.18
N LYS A 177 1.63 -11.75 -13.14
CA LYS A 177 2.23 -12.76 -12.26
C LYS A 177 1.43 -12.95 -10.96
N ILE A 178 0.45 -12.10 -10.67
CA ILE A 178 -0.34 -12.12 -9.44
C ILE A 178 -1.57 -12.97 -9.62
N THR A 179 -1.63 -14.08 -8.89
CA THR A 179 -2.74 -15.05 -8.91
C THR A 179 -3.59 -15.05 -7.64
N VAL A 180 -3.15 -14.35 -6.59
CA VAL A 180 -3.92 -14.19 -5.35
C VAL A 180 -5.15 -13.33 -5.57
N PRO A 181 -6.20 -13.43 -4.73
CA PRO A 181 -7.37 -12.55 -4.80
C PRO A 181 -7.00 -11.07 -4.81
N VAL A 182 -7.65 -10.30 -5.69
CA VAL A 182 -7.43 -8.86 -5.87
C VAL A 182 -8.74 -8.09 -5.81
N GLU A 183 -8.80 -7.04 -4.99
CA GLU A 183 -9.78 -5.97 -5.11
C GLU A 183 -9.09 -4.75 -5.73
N PHE A 184 -9.64 -4.20 -6.82
CA PHE A 184 -9.07 -3.08 -7.52
C PHE A 184 -10.01 -1.87 -7.51
N VAL A 185 -9.49 -0.72 -7.07
CA VAL A 185 -10.25 0.53 -6.95
C VAL A 185 -9.84 1.52 -8.03
N MET A 186 -10.78 2.08 -8.75
CA MET A 186 -10.54 3.17 -9.70
C MET A 186 -11.55 4.31 -9.51
N GLN A 187 -11.16 5.51 -9.90
CA GLN A 187 -12.04 6.67 -10.00
C GLN A 187 -12.44 6.88 -11.46
N TRP A 188 -13.75 6.99 -11.70
CA TRP A 188 -14.29 7.05 -13.05
C TRP A 188 -13.96 8.33 -13.80
N ASP A 189 -13.82 9.44 -13.06
CA ASP A 189 -13.52 10.77 -13.59
C ASP A 189 -12.11 11.23 -13.19
N ASP A 190 -11.18 10.25 -13.06
CA ASP A 190 -9.77 10.52 -12.75
C ASP A 190 -9.12 11.34 -13.88
N GLN A 191 -8.62 12.52 -13.52
CA GLN A 191 -8.00 13.44 -14.47
C GLN A 191 -6.55 13.08 -14.82
N HIS A 192 -5.93 12.13 -14.12
CA HIS A 192 -4.55 11.70 -14.32
C HIS A 192 -4.44 10.33 -14.98
N ILE A 193 -5.33 9.41 -14.59
CA ILE A 193 -5.32 8.02 -15.04
C ILE A 193 -6.58 7.77 -15.86
N THR A 194 -6.42 7.52 -17.14
CA THR A 194 -7.57 7.24 -18.02
C THR A 194 -8.26 5.94 -17.62
N ARG A 195 -9.54 5.83 -17.93
CA ARG A 195 -10.32 4.59 -17.68
C ARG A 195 -9.69 3.39 -18.37
N GLU A 196 -9.25 3.59 -19.61
CA GLU A 196 -8.60 2.56 -20.41
C GLU A 196 -7.34 2.06 -19.73
N SER A 197 -6.51 2.96 -19.21
CA SER A 197 -5.28 2.62 -18.50
C SER A 197 -5.57 1.86 -17.20
N ALA A 198 -6.53 2.32 -16.38
CA ALA A 198 -6.92 1.64 -15.16
C ALA A 198 -7.53 0.25 -15.42
N LEU A 199 -8.39 0.12 -16.43
CA LEU A 199 -8.98 -1.15 -16.85
C LEU A 199 -7.95 -2.11 -17.42
N ALA A 200 -7.00 -1.62 -18.22
CA ALA A 200 -5.90 -2.43 -18.74
C ALA A 200 -5.04 -3.03 -17.61
N LEU A 201 -4.77 -2.26 -16.55
CA LEU A 201 -4.08 -2.79 -15.37
C LEU A 201 -4.92 -3.83 -14.64
N TYR A 202 -6.21 -3.57 -14.44
CA TYR A 202 -7.14 -4.53 -13.82
C TYR A 202 -7.22 -5.84 -14.61
N ASP A 203 -7.35 -5.76 -15.92
CA ASP A 203 -7.44 -6.92 -16.80
C ASP A 203 -6.18 -7.78 -16.77
N ALA A 204 -5.01 -7.14 -16.61
CA ALA A 204 -3.71 -7.81 -16.59
C ALA A 204 -3.49 -8.72 -15.37
N PHE A 205 -4.18 -8.54 -14.24
CA PHE A 205 -4.05 -9.44 -13.11
C PHE A 205 -4.45 -10.88 -13.49
N ALA A 206 -3.54 -11.83 -13.28
CA ALA A 206 -3.78 -13.25 -13.53
C ALA A 206 -4.70 -13.93 -12.49
N SER A 207 -5.10 -13.19 -11.46
CA SER A 207 -6.04 -13.66 -10.45
C SER A 207 -7.38 -14.08 -11.08
N THR A 208 -7.86 -15.27 -10.72
CA THR A 208 -9.22 -15.75 -11.07
C THR A 208 -10.30 -15.20 -10.14
N GLU A 209 -9.91 -14.64 -9.00
CA GLU A 209 -10.78 -13.99 -8.03
C GLU A 209 -10.40 -12.51 -7.91
N LYS A 210 -10.93 -11.69 -8.81
CA LYS A 210 -10.70 -10.25 -8.80
C LYS A 210 -12.01 -9.47 -8.92
N SER A 211 -12.12 -8.36 -8.18
CA SER A 211 -13.23 -7.42 -8.21
C SER A 211 -12.77 -6.04 -8.61
N LEU A 212 -13.64 -5.30 -9.31
CA LEU A 212 -13.41 -3.92 -9.72
C LEU A 212 -14.42 -3.00 -9.03
N HIS A 213 -13.92 -1.98 -8.35
CA HIS A 213 -14.70 -0.90 -7.78
C HIS A 213 -14.43 0.39 -8.56
N ALA A 214 -15.42 0.80 -9.35
CA ALA A 214 -15.36 2.01 -10.15
C ALA A 214 -16.24 3.08 -9.51
N ASN A 215 -15.64 4.05 -8.84
CA ASN A 215 -16.35 5.13 -8.16
C ASN A 215 -16.39 6.38 -9.04
N ALA A 216 -17.50 7.10 -9.01
CA ALA A 216 -17.56 8.45 -9.56
C ALA A 216 -16.63 9.38 -8.75
N GLY A 217 -16.05 10.38 -9.44
CA GLY A 217 -15.20 11.38 -8.80
C GLY A 217 -13.77 11.42 -9.34
N ALA A 218 -13.05 12.46 -8.93
CA ALA A 218 -11.67 12.72 -9.35
C ALA A 218 -10.66 11.86 -8.58
N HIS A 219 -9.40 11.89 -9.00
CA HIS A 219 -8.30 11.05 -8.50
C HIS A 219 -8.20 10.93 -6.97
N LYS A 220 -8.44 12.04 -6.24
CA LYS A 220 -8.31 12.08 -4.78
C LYS A 220 -9.63 11.83 -4.02
N GLU A 221 -10.72 11.63 -4.74
CA GLU A 221 -12.07 11.54 -4.16
C GLU A 221 -12.51 10.11 -3.88
N VAL A 222 -11.56 9.24 -3.52
CA VAL A 222 -11.88 7.84 -3.16
C VAL A 222 -12.85 7.84 -1.97
N PRO A 223 -14.02 7.22 -2.13
CA PRO A 223 -15.01 7.18 -1.07
C PRO A 223 -14.49 6.42 0.18
N ARG A 224 -14.89 6.88 1.36
CA ARG A 224 -14.47 6.23 2.62
C ARG A 224 -14.93 4.79 2.73
N PHE A 225 -16.08 4.45 2.15
CA PHE A 225 -16.61 3.08 2.16
C PHE A 225 -15.71 2.06 1.44
N GLU A 226 -14.75 2.50 0.62
CA GLU A 226 -13.74 1.60 0.03
C GLU A 226 -12.80 1.01 1.09
N SER A 227 -12.56 1.73 2.19
CA SER A 227 -11.83 1.14 3.33
C SER A 227 -12.65 0.05 4.03
N ASP A 228 -13.97 0.21 4.14
CA ASP A 228 -14.87 -0.82 4.67
C ASP A 228 -14.96 -2.02 3.72
N SER A 229 -14.93 -1.78 2.40
CA SER A 229 -14.87 -2.84 1.39
C SER A 229 -13.58 -3.65 1.53
N ALA A 230 -12.44 -2.99 1.60
CA ALA A 230 -11.16 -3.65 1.81
C ALA A 230 -11.15 -4.52 3.09
N VAL A 231 -11.77 -4.05 4.19
CA VAL A 231 -11.90 -4.87 5.40
C VAL A 231 -12.74 -6.13 5.15
N ARG A 232 -13.89 -6.01 4.45
CA ARG A 232 -14.71 -7.18 4.10
C ARG A 232 -13.95 -8.15 3.22
N PHE A 233 -13.19 -7.64 2.25
CA PHE A 233 -12.33 -8.42 1.37
C PHE A 233 -11.26 -9.18 2.18
N PHE A 234 -10.51 -8.51 3.05
CA PHE A 234 -9.49 -9.17 3.88
C PHE A 234 -10.10 -10.17 4.87
N ARG A 235 -11.26 -9.89 5.47
CA ARG A 235 -11.92 -10.87 6.32
C ARG A 235 -12.24 -12.15 5.58
N ARG A 236 -12.72 -12.05 4.34
CA ARG A 236 -13.02 -13.21 3.49
C ARG A 236 -11.78 -14.05 3.17
N HIS A 237 -10.61 -13.41 2.95
CA HIS A 237 -9.43 -14.09 2.43
C HIS A 237 -8.35 -14.38 3.49
N LEU A 238 -8.37 -13.68 4.62
CA LEU A 238 -7.33 -13.82 5.65
C LEU A 238 -7.84 -14.40 6.98
N MET A 239 -9.18 -14.52 7.19
CA MET A 239 -9.77 -15.02 8.44
C MET A 239 -10.63 -16.28 8.24
N SER A 240 -10.63 -16.89 7.06
CA SER A 240 -11.37 -18.12 6.74
C SER A 240 -10.61 -19.39 7.09
#